data_150d1cf82b309dba68cd71110c2e9d4f
#
_entry.id   150d1cf82b309dba68cd71110c2e9d4f
#
_cell.length_a   1.000
_cell.length_b   1.000
_cell.length_c   1.000
_cell.angle_alpha   90.00
_cell.angle_beta   90.00
_cell.angle_gamma   90.00
#
_symmetry.space_group_name_H-M   'P 1'
#
loop_
_entity.id
_entity.type
_entity.pdbx_description
1 polymer ?
#
loop_
_entity_poly.entity_id
_entity_poly.type
_entity_poly.pdbx_seq_one_letter_code
_entity_poly.pdbx_strand_id
1 'polypeptide(L)'
;MKPMLVGTRVAAVAAAGVLLAGCGGSASKDKDGPDPKPSGSAKQGGPATGGEKTGASEKPDPKQSTLPGALPSAYDFTPNPDRVPKNAAQARKLTRNAALGENDWTAGMVRHTPYESAGSWTVLPDSCVWTRSALPSGILDSFTRRLDIPAQGGKGRVQGAVTVTVHRTEAGADREIKDTVQESFRCPEQELGGGQRLSGLMSLQFDQKDVRNADASLFEAGKYTGPQSGGVQDYVWSKSRIGPVTTAVSVKGAKGYTNTDLLRIAAEGGAKVLYRVELELK
;
A
#
# COMPACT_ATOMS: atom_id res chain seq x y z
N MET A 1 -35.26 40.79 25.74
CA MET A 1 -36.40 40.71 24.80
C MET A 1 -36.52 39.29 24.29
N LYS A 2 -37.63 38.69 24.53
CA LYS A 2 -38.23 37.37 24.29
C LYS A 2 -37.38 36.26 23.65
N PRO A 3 -37.35 35.08 24.26
CA PRO A 3 -36.92 33.82 23.63
C PRO A 3 -38.08 33.19 22.84
N MET A 4 -37.79 32.64 21.69
CA MET A 4 -38.75 31.75 20.97
C MET A 4 -38.28 30.29 21.15
N LEU A 5 -39.12 29.56 21.84
CA LEU A 5 -39.21 28.10 21.89
C LEU A 5 -40.02 27.61 20.68
N VAL A 6 -39.51 26.63 19.94
CA VAL A 6 -40.31 25.69 19.11
C VAL A 6 -39.39 24.48 18.94
N GLY A 7 -39.66 23.29 19.35
CA GLY A 7 -40.90 22.50 19.38
C GLY A 7 -40.46 21.14 18.81
N THR A 8 -40.31 20.18 19.71
CA THR A 8 -40.00 18.76 19.48
C THR A 8 -41.11 18.10 18.64
N ARG A 9 -40.75 17.36 17.59
CA ARG A 9 -41.62 16.30 17.06
C ARG A 9 -40.85 14.99 16.99
N VAL A 10 -41.19 14.12 17.90
CA VAL A 10 -40.88 12.69 17.90
C VAL A 10 -41.85 12.03 16.89
N ALA A 11 -41.32 11.29 15.95
CA ALA A 11 -42.09 10.35 15.15
C ALA A 11 -41.49 8.96 15.36
N ALA A 12 -42.21 8.17 16.15
CA ALA A 12 -42.01 6.74 16.26
C ALA A 12 -42.64 6.06 15.04
N VAL A 13 -41.92 5.17 14.39
CA VAL A 13 -42.51 4.20 13.45
C VAL A 13 -42.08 2.81 13.85
N ALA A 14 -43.09 1.99 14.01
CA ALA A 14 -43.10 0.65 14.56
C ALA A 14 -42.50 -0.40 13.62
N ALA A 15 -42.05 -1.48 14.27
CA ALA A 15 -41.61 -2.73 13.70
C ALA A 15 -42.69 -3.47 12.94
N ALA A 16 -42.30 -4.14 11.85
CA ALA A 16 -43.03 -5.30 11.35
C ALA A 16 -42.00 -6.38 10.98
N GLY A 17 -42.00 -7.42 11.79
CA GLY A 17 -41.28 -8.65 11.52
C GLY A 17 -42.02 -9.49 10.50
N VAL A 18 -41.26 -10.18 9.66
CA VAL A 18 -41.74 -11.35 8.92
C VAL A 18 -40.73 -12.48 9.08
N LEU A 19 -41.16 -13.47 9.84
CA LEU A 19 -40.58 -14.80 9.93
C LEU A 19 -41.06 -15.60 8.72
N LEU A 20 -40.16 -16.21 7.98
CA LEU A 20 -40.46 -17.34 7.12
C LEU A 20 -39.41 -18.43 7.36
N ALA A 21 -39.87 -19.45 8.09
CA ALA A 21 -39.25 -20.76 8.19
C ALA A 21 -39.54 -21.56 6.91
N GLY A 22 -38.55 -22.33 6.45
CA GLY A 22 -38.69 -23.29 5.35
C GLY A 22 -37.70 -24.40 5.48
N CYS A 23 -38.13 -25.54 6.09
CA CYS A 23 -37.47 -26.82 6.15
C CYS A 23 -37.54 -27.57 4.80
N GLY A 24 -36.58 -28.49 4.64
CA GLY A 24 -36.57 -29.62 3.69
C GLY A 24 -35.17 -29.84 3.14
N GLY A 25 -34.36 -30.78 3.48
CA GLY A 25 -34.57 -32.22 3.72
C GLY A 25 -34.43 -33.03 2.44
N SER A 26 -33.26 -33.64 2.20
CA SER A 26 -33.19 -35.09 1.85
C SER A 26 -31.78 -35.54 1.49
N ALA A 27 -31.37 -36.58 2.13
CA ALA A 27 -30.19 -37.39 1.89
C ALA A 27 -30.42 -38.39 0.72
N SER A 28 -29.33 -38.78 0.04
CA SER A 28 -29.16 -40.10 -0.63
C SER A 28 -27.66 -40.25 -0.85
N LYS A 29 -27.12 -41.10 -0.27
CA LYS A 29 -26.54 -42.45 -0.19
C LYS A 29 -25.93 -42.98 -1.49
N ASP A 30 -24.67 -43.43 -1.27
CA ASP A 30 -23.94 -44.59 -1.80
C ASP A 30 -23.56 -44.66 -3.29
N LYS A 31 -22.26 -44.77 -3.56
CA LYS A 31 -21.65 -46.05 -3.98
C LYS A 31 -20.13 -45.95 -4.14
N ASP A 32 -19.54 -47.03 -3.64
CA ASP A 32 -18.21 -47.58 -3.61
C ASP A 32 -17.34 -47.54 -4.86
N GLY A 33 -16.04 -47.34 -4.66
CA GLY A 33 -14.83 -48.04 -5.02
C GLY A 33 -14.32 -48.02 -6.47
N PRO A 34 -13.09 -48.43 -6.74
CA PRO A 34 -11.96 -48.73 -5.83
C PRO A 34 -10.62 -48.06 -6.28
N ASP A 35 -9.67 -48.07 -5.37
CA ASP A 35 -8.24 -47.83 -5.58
C ASP A 35 -7.61 -48.78 -6.61
N PRO A 36 -6.52 -48.35 -7.24
CA PRO A 36 -5.41 -49.28 -7.42
C PRO A 36 -4.09 -48.77 -6.87
N LYS A 37 -3.49 -49.63 -6.08
CA LYS A 37 -2.16 -49.61 -5.49
C LYS A 37 -1.07 -49.99 -6.53
N PRO A 38 0.21 -49.86 -6.14
CA PRO A 38 1.35 -49.56 -7.02
C PRO A 38 2.13 -50.80 -7.42
N SER A 39 2.93 -50.67 -8.48
CA SER A 39 4.05 -51.57 -8.81
C SER A 39 5.01 -50.81 -9.75
N GLY A 40 6.30 -50.91 -9.71
CA GLY A 40 7.23 -51.81 -9.11
C GLY A 40 8.65 -51.32 -9.39
N SER A 41 9.55 -51.85 -8.59
CA SER A 41 11.00 -51.73 -8.62
C SER A 41 11.70 -52.26 -9.89
N ALA A 42 12.86 -51.68 -10.22
CA ALA A 42 14.07 -52.37 -10.68
C ALA A 42 15.23 -51.36 -10.68
N LYS A 43 16.17 -51.44 -9.83
CA LYS A 43 17.43 -52.19 -9.68
C LYS A 43 18.48 -51.96 -10.78
N GLN A 44 19.57 -51.35 -10.30
CA GLN A 44 20.99 -51.76 -10.38
C GLN A 44 21.82 -51.33 -11.58
N GLY A 45 22.95 -50.69 -11.22
CA GLY A 45 24.18 -50.59 -12.02
C GLY A 45 25.14 -49.56 -11.43
N GLY A 46 26.06 -49.98 -10.57
CA GLY A 46 27.29 -49.24 -10.21
C GLY A 46 28.47 -49.80 -11.04
N PRO A 47 29.74 -49.50 -10.66
CA PRO A 47 30.39 -48.28 -10.24
C PRO A 47 31.58 -47.90 -11.19
N ALA A 48 32.11 -46.70 -11.15
CA ALA A 48 33.46 -46.39 -11.63
C ALA A 48 34.04 -45.19 -10.88
N THR A 49 35.10 -45.50 -10.27
CA THR A 49 36.19 -44.77 -9.64
C THR A 49 36.74 -43.53 -10.35
N GLY A 50 37.17 -42.56 -9.53
CA GLY A 50 38.42 -41.88 -9.76
C GLY A 50 38.36 -40.36 -9.95
N GLY A 51 38.97 -39.59 -9.06
CA GLY A 51 39.47 -38.26 -9.38
C GLY A 51 39.26 -37.20 -8.33
N GLU A 52 40.01 -37.32 -7.23
CA GLU A 52 40.32 -36.24 -6.31
C GLU A 52 41.03 -35.11 -7.05
N LYS A 53 40.45 -33.93 -7.09
CA LYS A 53 41.17 -32.66 -7.31
C LYS A 53 40.60 -31.63 -6.35
N THR A 54 41.38 -31.35 -5.32
CA THR A 54 41.38 -30.15 -4.52
C THR A 54 41.36 -28.91 -5.44
N GLY A 55 40.21 -28.25 -5.51
CA GLY A 55 40.07 -26.95 -6.14
C GLY A 55 39.76 -25.92 -5.08
N ALA A 56 40.64 -24.96 -4.93
CA ALA A 56 40.60 -23.85 -4.02
C ALA A 56 39.24 -23.15 -4.05
N SER A 57 38.73 -22.88 -2.86
CA SER A 57 37.57 -22.01 -2.66
C SER A 57 37.89 -20.60 -3.15
N GLU A 58 37.51 -20.32 -4.38
CA GLU A 58 37.55 -18.98 -4.93
C GLU A 58 36.40 -18.20 -4.30
N LYS A 59 36.77 -17.19 -3.48
CA LYS A 59 35.89 -16.17 -2.97
C LYS A 59 35.09 -15.59 -4.16
N PRO A 60 33.77 -15.51 -4.13
CA PRO A 60 33.04 -14.82 -5.18
C PRO A 60 33.47 -13.37 -5.22
N ASP A 61 33.98 -12.95 -6.38
CA ASP A 61 34.24 -11.56 -6.73
C ASP A 61 32.91 -10.77 -6.63
N PRO A 62 32.85 -9.61 -5.93
CA PRO A 62 31.63 -8.80 -5.80
C PRO A 62 31.23 -8.07 -7.09
N LYS A 63 31.72 -8.50 -8.24
CA LYS A 63 31.33 -7.99 -9.56
C LYS A 63 30.12 -8.74 -10.14
N GLN A 64 28.92 -8.25 -9.69
CA GLN A 64 27.77 -8.08 -10.56
C GLN A 64 27.17 -9.29 -11.26
N SER A 65 26.01 -9.65 -10.77
CA SER A 65 24.95 -10.16 -11.66
C SER A 65 24.52 -9.02 -12.60
N THR A 66 24.97 -9.05 -13.85
CA THR A 66 24.63 -8.09 -14.90
C THR A 66 23.35 -8.45 -15.64
N LEU A 67 22.38 -9.09 -14.98
CA LEU A 67 21.05 -9.28 -15.55
C LEU A 67 20.24 -7.99 -15.36
N PRO A 68 19.80 -7.32 -16.45
CA PRO A 68 18.89 -6.19 -16.33
C PRO A 68 17.62 -6.63 -15.60
N GLY A 69 17.37 -6.07 -14.41
CA GLY A 69 16.18 -6.38 -13.62
C GLY A 69 16.37 -7.29 -12.40
N ALA A 70 17.60 -7.75 -12.11
CA ALA A 70 17.87 -8.41 -10.83
C ALA A 70 17.76 -7.41 -9.67
N LEU A 71 16.87 -7.70 -8.73
CA LEU A 71 16.78 -6.92 -7.50
C LEU A 71 18.08 -7.05 -6.70
N PRO A 72 18.54 -5.98 -6.03
CA PRO A 72 19.71 -6.05 -5.16
C PRO A 72 19.49 -7.10 -4.08
N SER A 73 20.59 -7.77 -3.67
CA SER A 73 20.55 -8.81 -2.63
C SER A 73 20.28 -8.24 -1.23
N ALA A 74 20.56 -6.93 -1.04
CA ALA A 74 20.29 -6.17 0.17
C ALA A 74 20.08 -4.71 -0.19
N TYR A 75 19.38 -3.96 0.67
CA TYR A 75 19.30 -2.51 0.59
C TYR A 75 20.51 -1.92 1.31
N ASP A 76 21.39 -1.26 0.58
CA ASP A 76 22.65 -0.70 1.04
C ASP A 76 22.76 0.82 0.82
N PHE A 77 21.69 1.48 0.38
CA PHE A 77 21.68 2.91 0.17
C PHE A 77 21.73 3.68 1.50
N THR A 78 22.67 4.61 1.59
CA THR A 78 22.77 5.56 2.71
C THR A 78 22.63 6.97 2.16
N PRO A 79 21.70 7.78 2.66
CA PRO A 79 21.54 9.18 2.26
C PRO A 79 22.83 9.97 2.48
N ASN A 80 23.22 10.80 1.50
CA ASN A 80 24.30 11.76 1.68
C ASN A 80 23.83 12.85 2.66
N PRO A 81 24.50 13.08 3.82
CA PRO A 81 24.07 14.03 4.82
C PRO A 81 23.93 15.48 4.31
N ASP A 82 24.69 15.83 3.25
CA ASP A 82 24.62 17.17 2.64
C ASP A 82 23.42 17.34 1.71
N ARG A 83 22.81 16.24 1.28
CA ARG A 83 21.60 16.22 0.43
C ARG A 83 20.32 16.11 1.25
N VAL A 84 20.41 15.66 2.49
CA VAL A 84 19.25 15.59 3.40
C VAL A 84 18.72 17.01 3.66
N PRO A 85 17.42 17.28 3.39
CA PRO A 85 16.83 18.59 3.60
C PRO A 85 16.93 19.07 5.05
N LYS A 86 17.49 20.26 5.25
CA LYS A 86 17.67 20.89 6.58
C LYS A 86 16.60 21.94 6.91
N ASN A 87 15.79 22.33 5.92
CA ASN A 87 14.73 23.34 6.06
C ASN A 87 13.55 23.08 5.11
N ALA A 88 12.46 23.80 5.32
CA ALA A 88 11.23 23.65 4.55
C ALA A 88 11.39 23.96 3.04
N ALA A 89 12.30 24.82 2.64
CA ALA A 89 12.52 25.16 1.23
C ALA A 89 13.17 23.98 0.49
N GLN A 90 14.21 23.38 1.08
CA GLN A 90 14.86 22.18 0.56
C GLN A 90 13.89 20.98 0.55
N ALA A 91 13.13 20.79 1.63
CA ALA A 91 12.12 19.75 1.73
C ALA A 91 11.07 19.88 0.62
N ARG A 92 10.54 21.10 0.38
CA ARG A 92 9.59 21.35 -0.72
C ARG A 92 10.16 21.01 -2.09
N LYS A 93 11.44 21.28 -2.34
CA LYS A 93 12.08 20.91 -3.60
C LYS A 93 12.09 19.37 -3.76
N LEU A 94 12.57 18.65 -2.76
CA LEU A 94 12.63 17.19 -2.77
C LEU A 94 11.24 16.58 -2.97
N THR A 95 10.25 16.97 -2.16
CA THR A 95 8.91 16.35 -2.21
C THR A 95 8.25 16.50 -3.57
N ARG A 96 8.44 17.63 -4.25
CA ARG A 96 7.88 17.88 -5.59
C ARG A 96 8.62 17.15 -6.70
N ASN A 97 9.94 17.05 -6.59
CA ASN A 97 10.76 16.31 -7.56
C ASN A 97 10.50 14.80 -7.48
N ALA A 98 10.38 14.28 -6.27
CA ALA A 98 10.15 12.85 -6.06
C ALA A 98 8.71 12.40 -6.36
N ALA A 99 7.69 13.24 -6.10
CA ALA A 99 6.30 12.88 -6.34
C ALA A 99 6.02 12.61 -7.83
N LEU A 100 5.37 11.47 -8.12
CA LEU A 100 5.07 11.03 -9.49
C LEU A 100 3.99 11.90 -10.15
N GLY A 101 4.15 12.18 -11.44
CA GLY A 101 3.16 12.81 -12.28
C GLY A 101 2.45 11.83 -13.22
N GLU A 102 1.61 12.35 -14.11
CA GLU A 102 0.79 11.56 -15.04
C GLU A 102 1.58 10.66 -16.00
N ASN A 103 2.79 11.09 -16.37
CA ASN A 103 3.68 10.34 -17.27
C ASN A 103 4.69 9.47 -16.52
N ASP A 104 4.68 9.51 -15.20
CA ASP A 104 5.72 8.92 -14.36
C ASP A 104 5.29 7.60 -13.73
N TRP A 105 4.00 7.41 -13.46
CA TRP A 105 3.50 6.27 -12.70
C TRP A 105 3.20 5.09 -13.62
N THR A 106 1.95 4.86 -13.99
CA THR A 106 1.57 3.81 -14.94
C THR A 106 0.85 4.41 -16.14
N ALA A 107 0.89 3.70 -17.27
CA ALA A 107 0.30 4.17 -18.51
C ALA A 107 -1.20 4.49 -18.35
N GLY A 108 -1.64 5.58 -18.98
CA GLY A 108 -3.04 6.00 -19.00
C GLY A 108 -3.48 6.79 -17.75
N MET A 109 -2.59 7.10 -16.82
CA MET A 109 -2.91 8.00 -15.71
C MET A 109 -3.07 9.45 -16.18
N VAL A 110 -4.07 10.11 -15.61
CA VAL A 110 -4.36 11.55 -15.80
C VAL A 110 -4.44 12.24 -14.44
N ARG A 111 -4.35 13.55 -14.42
CA ARG A 111 -4.47 14.34 -13.19
C ARG A 111 -5.87 14.23 -12.59
N HIS A 112 -5.93 13.92 -11.31
CA HIS A 112 -7.16 14.02 -10.51
C HIS A 112 -7.44 15.49 -10.15
N THR A 113 -8.68 15.84 -9.87
CA THR A 113 -9.03 17.18 -9.38
C THR A 113 -9.53 17.10 -7.93
N PRO A 114 -8.85 17.77 -6.96
CA PRO A 114 -7.63 18.54 -7.07
C PRO A 114 -6.38 17.65 -7.26
N TYR A 115 -5.45 18.09 -8.12
CA TYR A 115 -4.24 17.32 -8.46
C TYR A 115 -3.23 17.27 -7.33
N GLU A 116 -2.96 18.39 -6.69
CA GLU A 116 -1.93 18.54 -5.68
C GLU A 116 -2.50 19.01 -4.34
N SER A 117 -1.86 18.61 -3.26
CA SER A 117 -2.03 19.19 -1.94
C SER A 117 -0.70 19.29 -1.22
N ALA A 118 -0.48 20.39 -0.51
CA ALA A 118 0.73 20.68 0.24
C ALA A 118 0.41 21.39 1.55
N GLY A 119 1.35 21.36 2.50
CA GLY A 119 1.26 22.13 3.74
C GLY A 119 0.16 21.70 4.70
N SER A 120 -0.42 20.52 4.51
CA SER A 120 -1.40 19.93 5.41
C SER A 120 -1.00 18.51 5.79
N TRP A 121 -1.39 18.10 6.99
CA TRP A 121 -1.17 16.78 7.53
C TRP A 121 -2.51 16.06 7.70
N THR A 122 -2.57 14.82 7.25
CA THR A 122 -3.75 13.98 7.48
C THR A 122 -3.62 13.29 8.84
N VAL A 123 -4.69 13.29 9.61
CA VAL A 123 -4.77 12.72 10.97
C VAL A 123 -5.97 11.79 11.03
N LEU A 124 -5.76 10.62 11.62
CA LEU A 124 -6.82 9.66 11.92
C LEU A 124 -7.07 9.66 13.45
N PRO A 125 -8.05 10.43 13.95
CA PRO A 125 -8.41 10.43 15.36
C PRO A 125 -9.15 9.14 15.75
N ASP A 126 -9.48 8.98 17.04
CA ASP A 126 -10.21 7.81 17.55
C ASP A 126 -11.63 7.65 16.98
N SER A 127 -12.16 8.70 16.38
CA SER A 127 -13.41 8.64 15.61
C SER A 127 -13.30 7.86 14.30
N CYS A 128 -12.09 7.48 13.89
CA CYS A 128 -11.82 6.81 12.61
C CYS A 128 -12.26 7.60 11.36
N VAL A 129 -12.41 8.92 11.49
CA VAL A 129 -12.73 9.83 10.39
C VAL A 129 -11.50 10.66 10.05
N TRP A 130 -10.95 10.50 8.85
CA TRP A 130 -9.77 11.25 8.41
C TRP A 130 -10.03 12.76 8.39
N THR A 131 -9.17 13.49 9.05
CA THR A 131 -9.20 14.96 9.11
C THR A 131 -7.88 15.56 8.62
N ARG A 132 -7.84 16.88 8.47
CA ARG A 132 -6.62 17.59 8.09
C ARG A 132 -6.26 18.62 9.16
N SER A 133 -4.96 18.70 9.44
CA SER A 133 -4.38 19.69 10.33
C SER A 133 -3.23 20.44 9.63
N ALA A 134 -2.68 21.43 10.29
CA ALA A 134 -1.39 22.03 9.92
C ALA A 134 -0.29 20.97 10.06
N LEU A 135 0.82 21.18 9.35
CA LEU A 135 1.99 20.29 9.48
C LEU A 135 2.52 20.31 10.93
N PRO A 136 2.74 19.15 11.55
CA PRO A 136 3.42 19.04 12.83
C PRO A 136 4.82 19.67 12.77
N SER A 137 5.31 20.19 13.88
CA SER A 137 6.64 20.82 13.96
C SER A 137 7.80 19.88 13.60
N GLY A 138 7.60 18.56 13.71
CA GLY A 138 8.55 17.52 13.31
C GLY A 138 8.65 17.29 11.79
N ILE A 139 7.78 17.90 10.98
CA ILE A 139 7.71 17.71 9.54
C ILE A 139 8.14 18.99 8.84
N LEU A 140 9.07 18.90 7.88
CA LEU A 140 9.55 20.03 7.09
C LEU A 140 8.64 20.33 5.90
N ASP A 141 8.13 19.30 5.23
CA ASP A 141 7.15 19.39 4.15
C ASP A 141 6.43 18.06 3.95
N SER A 142 5.18 18.12 3.49
CA SER A 142 4.41 16.99 3.01
C SER A 142 3.65 17.39 1.76
N PHE A 143 3.77 16.60 0.70
CA PHE A 143 3.24 16.89 -0.61
C PHE A 143 2.61 15.66 -1.23
N THR A 144 1.39 15.81 -1.76
CA THR A 144 0.64 14.73 -2.39
C THR A 144 0.24 15.11 -3.81
N ARG A 145 0.44 14.20 -4.76
CA ARG A 145 -0.19 14.22 -6.10
C ARG A 145 -1.23 13.13 -6.21
N ARG A 146 -2.33 13.45 -6.90
CA ARG A 146 -3.44 12.52 -7.15
C ARG A 146 -3.61 12.30 -8.63
N LEU A 147 -3.77 11.05 -9.01
CA LEU A 147 -3.84 10.60 -10.38
C LEU A 147 -4.98 9.59 -10.51
N ASP A 148 -5.63 9.57 -11.66
CA ASP A 148 -6.69 8.61 -11.98
C ASP A 148 -6.32 7.80 -13.21
N ILE A 149 -6.70 6.53 -13.24
CA ILE A 149 -6.91 5.83 -14.51
C ILE A 149 -8.38 6.05 -14.86
N PRO A 150 -8.69 6.76 -15.96
CA PRO A 150 -10.07 7.08 -16.32
C PRO A 150 -10.93 5.84 -16.54
N ALA A 151 -12.22 5.96 -16.29
CA ALA A 151 -13.18 4.93 -16.66
C ALA A 151 -13.20 4.75 -18.19
N GLN A 152 -12.98 3.51 -18.66
CA GLN A 152 -13.02 3.17 -20.08
C GLN A 152 -13.26 1.66 -20.29
N GLY A 153 -13.81 1.28 -21.44
CA GLY A 153 -13.97 -0.13 -21.79
C GLY A 153 -14.81 -0.94 -20.80
N GLY A 154 -15.81 -0.34 -20.15
CA GLY A 154 -16.62 -0.99 -19.12
C GLY A 154 -15.97 -1.08 -17.73
N LYS A 155 -14.73 -0.61 -17.57
CA LYS A 155 -14.06 -0.51 -16.28
C LYS A 155 -14.30 0.85 -15.63
N GLY A 156 -14.40 0.87 -14.29
CA GLY A 156 -14.53 2.09 -13.50
C GLY A 156 -13.23 2.88 -13.39
N ARG A 157 -13.28 4.03 -12.71
CA ARG A 157 -12.13 4.91 -12.47
C ARG A 157 -11.31 4.43 -11.27
N VAL A 158 -10.04 4.10 -11.47
CA VAL A 158 -9.08 3.84 -10.38
C VAL A 158 -8.49 5.16 -9.91
N GLN A 159 -8.40 5.37 -8.59
CA GLN A 159 -7.82 6.56 -8.00
C GLN A 159 -6.49 6.22 -7.33
N GLY A 160 -5.44 6.92 -7.72
CA GLY A 160 -4.11 6.82 -7.13
C GLY A 160 -3.69 8.10 -6.42
N ALA A 161 -2.87 7.96 -5.38
CA ALA A 161 -2.20 9.09 -4.76
C ALA A 161 -0.77 8.72 -4.37
N VAL A 162 0.16 9.65 -4.57
CA VAL A 162 1.54 9.56 -4.11
C VAL A 162 1.80 10.72 -3.16
N THR A 163 2.25 10.39 -1.95
CA THR A 163 2.65 11.37 -0.93
C THR A 163 4.14 11.20 -0.64
N VAL A 164 4.85 12.32 -0.55
CA VAL A 164 6.24 12.37 -0.10
C VAL A 164 6.31 13.33 1.07
N THR A 165 6.86 12.88 2.19
CA THR A 165 7.00 13.67 3.42
C THR A 165 8.46 13.69 3.87
N VAL A 166 8.95 14.87 4.25
CA VAL A 166 10.28 15.06 4.81
C VAL A 166 10.16 15.42 6.28
N HIS A 167 10.69 14.56 7.13
CA HIS A 167 10.78 14.77 8.58
C HIS A 167 12.06 15.54 8.95
N ARG A 168 12.07 16.14 10.12
CA ARG A 168 13.30 16.77 10.67
C ARG A 168 14.35 15.73 11.08
N THR A 169 13.91 14.52 11.41
CA THR A 169 14.76 13.44 11.88
C THR A 169 14.31 12.09 11.34
N GLU A 170 15.25 11.17 11.21
CA GLU A 170 14.95 9.77 10.86
C GLU A 170 14.03 9.10 11.89
N ALA A 171 14.24 9.40 13.19
CA ALA A 171 13.37 8.89 14.25
C ALA A 171 11.92 9.37 14.11
N GLY A 172 11.69 10.58 13.58
CA GLY A 172 10.36 11.09 13.25
C GLY A 172 9.70 10.31 12.11
N ALA A 173 10.48 10.01 11.07
CA ALA A 173 10.01 9.22 9.92
C ALA A 173 9.74 7.75 10.32
N ASP A 174 10.57 7.16 11.16
CA ASP A 174 10.37 5.82 11.70
C ASP A 174 9.10 5.73 12.56
N ARG A 175 8.87 6.77 13.38
CA ARG A 175 7.63 6.87 14.18
C ARG A 175 6.39 6.91 13.29
N GLU A 176 6.40 7.66 12.20
CA GLU A 176 5.27 7.71 11.26
C GLU A 176 4.92 6.31 10.73
N ILE A 177 5.92 5.49 10.37
CA ILE A 177 5.67 4.09 9.93
C ILE A 177 4.96 3.30 11.04
N LYS A 178 5.49 3.37 12.27
CA LYS A 178 4.94 2.65 13.42
C LYS A 178 3.53 3.12 13.80
N ASP A 179 3.31 4.42 13.84
CA ASP A 179 2.00 5.01 14.14
C ASP A 179 0.95 4.59 13.11
N THR A 180 1.33 4.52 11.84
CA THR A 180 0.43 4.05 10.77
C THR A 180 -0.04 2.60 10.98
N VAL A 181 0.85 1.70 11.44
CA VAL A 181 0.44 0.33 11.81
C VAL A 181 -0.57 0.33 12.94
N GLN A 182 -0.32 1.14 13.97
CA GLN A 182 -1.25 1.25 15.10
C GLN A 182 -2.62 1.83 14.69
N GLU A 183 -2.64 2.76 13.72
CA GLU A 183 -3.87 3.33 13.19
C GLU A 183 -4.78 2.29 12.55
N SER A 184 -4.24 1.34 11.79
CA SER A 184 -5.04 0.28 11.17
C SER A 184 -5.62 -0.71 12.18
N PHE A 185 -4.91 -1.00 13.27
CA PHE A 185 -5.44 -1.82 14.36
C PHE A 185 -6.53 -1.09 15.14
N ARG A 186 -6.36 0.18 15.42
CA ARG A 186 -7.34 1.01 16.13
C ARG A 186 -8.57 1.29 15.30
N CYS A 187 -8.39 1.53 14.00
CA CYS A 187 -9.41 1.92 13.05
C CYS A 187 -9.39 1.00 11.81
N PRO A 188 -9.85 -0.27 11.91
CA PRO A 188 -9.95 -1.16 10.75
C PRO A 188 -11.02 -0.71 9.75
N GLU A 189 -11.90 0.18 10.17
CA GLU A 189 -12.91 0.85 9.37
C GLU A 189 -12.63 2.35 9.41
N GLN A 190 -12.51 3.01 8.25
CA GLN A 190 -12.12 4.42 8.19
C GLN A 190 -13.03 5.20 7.23
N GLU A 191 -13.40 6.42 7.61
CA GLU A 191 -14.10 7.35 6.73
C GLU A 191 -13.14 8.39 6.17
N LEU A 192 -13.14 8.53 4.84
CA LEU A 192 -12.24 9.45 4.11
C LEU A 192 -12.90 10.80 3.78
N GLY A 193 -14.18 10.96 4.13
CA GLY A 193 -15.01 12.08 3.70
C GLY A 193 -15.61 11.90 2.30
N GLY A 194 -16.60 12.71 1.93
CA GLY A 194 -17.24 12.65 0.63
C GLY A 194 -17.94 11.31 0.32
N GLY A 195 -18.40 10.58 1.33
CA GLY A 195 -19.04 9.28 1.17
C GLY A 195 -18.05 8.15 0.81
N GLN A 196 -16.76 8.35 1.02
CA GLN A 196 -15.72 7.35 0.82
C GLN A 196 -15.36 6.66 2.13
N ARG A 197 -15.20 5.33 2.07
CA ARG A 197 -14.89 4.49 3.23
C ARG A 197 -13.87 3.42 2.88
N LEU A 198 -12.98 3.13 3.83
CA LEU A 198 -12.15 1.94 3.85
C LEU A 198 -12.68 0.98 4.90
N SER A 199 -12.53 -0.32 4.67
CA SER A 199 -13.01 -1.37 5.58
C SER A 199 -12.13 -2.61 5.53
N GLY A 200 -12.11 -3.35 6.65
CA GLY A 200 -11.34 -4.58 6.76
C GLY A 200 -9.85 -4.37 6.51
N LEU A 201 -9.30 -3.26 7.00
CA LEU A 201 -7.90 -2.92 6.82
C LEU A 201 -6.99 -3.89 7.57
N MET A 202 -5.94 -4.33 6.90
CA MET A 202 -4.85 -5.14 7.45
C MET A 202 -3.53 -4.53 7.02
N SER A 203 -2.65 -4.26 8.00
CA SER A 203 -1.32 -3.71 7.77
C SER A 203 -0.23 -4.70 8.16
N LEU A 204 0.80 -4.76 7.33
CA LEU A 204 2.03 -5.53 7.56
C LEU A 204 3.22 -4.57 7.48
N GLN A 205 4.08 -4.60 8.49
CA GLN A 205 5.33 -3.85 8.50
C GLN A 205 6.49 -4.77 8.14
N PHE A 206 7.43 -4.26 7.37
CA PHE A 206 8.66 -4.92 6.95
C PHE A 206 9.85 -4.06 7.34
N ASP A 207 10.86 -4.67 7.96
CA ASP A 207 12.14 -4.04 8.28
C ASP A 207 13.11 -4.10 7.09
N GLN A 208 14.23 -3.38 7.19
CA GLN A 208 15.27 -3.33 6.15
C GLN A 208 15.76 -4.71 5.68
N LYS A 209 15.81 -5.68 6.58
CA LYS A 209 16.20 -7.07 6.24
C LYS A 209 15.18 -7.78 5.35
N ASP A 210 13.92 -7.33 5.36
CA ASP A 210 12.80 -7.95 4.64
C ASP A 210 12.50 -7.21 3.33
N VAL A 211 12.96 -5.95 3.19
CA VAL A 211 12.80 -5.12 1.98
C VAL A 211 14.16 -4.75 1.39
N ARG A 212 14.20 -4.54 0.09
CA ARG A 212 15.46 -4.36 -0.65
C ARG A 212 15.55 -3.01 -1.36
N ASN A 213 14.71 -2.06 -0.97
CA ASN A 213 14.64 -0.74 -1.59
C ASN A 213 14.23 0.37 -0.61
N ALA A 214 14.26 0.10 0.69
CA ALA A 214 13.91 1.06 1.74
C ALA A 214 14.46 0.62 3.10
N ASP A 215 14.58 1.55 4.06
CA ASP A 215 14.96 1.26 5.44
C ASP A 215 13.83 0.57 6.22
N ALA A 216 12.59 0.88 5.88
CA ALA A 216 11.40 0.25 6.41
C ALA A 216 10.26 0.41 5.41
N SER A 217 9.35 -0.54 5.38
CA SER A 217 8.14 -0.47 4.57
C SER A 217 6.94 -1.01 5.33
N LEU A 218 5.77 -0.48 4.97
CA LEU A 218 4.47 -0.93 5.41
C LEU A 218 3.63 -1.18 4.17
N PHE A 219 2.87 -2.26 4.22
CA PHE A 219 1.85 -2.57 3.24
C PHE A 219 0.50 -2.71 3.93
N GLU A 220 -0.52 -2.09 3.37
CA GLU A 220 -1.89 -2.18 3.84
C GLU A 220 -2.82 -2.58 2.70
N ALA A 221 -3.76 -3.46 2.99
CA ALA A 221 -4.82 -3.85 2.08
C ALA A 221 -6.17 -3.85 2.80
N GLY A 222 -7.23 -3.68 2.05
CA GLY A 222 -8.61 -3.68 2.54
C GLY A 222 -9.61 -3.50 1.42
N LYS A 223 -10.78 -2.99 1.79
CA LYS A 223 -11.86 -2.68 0.85
C LYS A 223 -12.14 -1.18 0.82
N TYR A 224 -12.49 -0.70 -0.34
CA TYR A 224 -12.87 0.68 -0.62
C TYR A 224 -14.29 0.75 -1.14
N THR A 225 -15.07 1.70 -0.63
CA THR A 225 -16.38 2.07 -1.14
C THR A 225 -16.45 3.58 -1.31
N GLY A 226 -17.01 4.03 -2.42
CA GLY A 226 -17.18 5.45 -2.69
C GLY A 226 -18.22 5.71 -3.78
N PRO A 227 -18.63 6.96 -3.99
CA PRO A 227 -19.70 7.30 -4.94
C PRO A 227 -19.47 6.83 -6.37
N GLN A 228 -18.23 6.65 -6.78
CA GLN A 228 -17.87 6.26 -8.15
C GLN A 228 -17.15 4.90 -8.22
N SER A 229 -17.09 4.13 -7.12
CA SER A 229 -16.41 2.84 -7.09
C SER A 229 -17.12 1.74 -7.84
N GLY A 230 -18.45 1.86 -8.02
CA GLY A 230 -19.26 0.81 -8.60
C GLY A 230 -19.45 -0.40 -7.67
N GLY A 231 -19.54 -0.15 -6.36
CA GLY A 231 -19.67 -1.14 -5.29
C GLY A 231 -18.41 -1.24 -4.43
N VAL A 232 -18.29 -2.32 -3.66
CA VAL A 232 -17.11 -2.60 -2.84
C VAL A 232 -15.97 -3.04 -3.75
N GLN A 233 -14.83 -2.38 -3.64
CA GLN A 233 -13.62 -2.63 -4.43
C GLN A 233 -12.44 -2.93 -3.52
N ASP A 234 -11.34 -3.43 -4.08
CA ASP A 234 -10.10 -3.57 -3.35
C ASP A 234 -9.41 -2.23 -3.13
N TYR A 235 -8.66 -2.14 -2.06
CA TYR A 235 -7.80 -1.02 -1.68
C TYR A 235 -6.41 -1.53 -1.35
N VAL A 236 -5.40 -0.81 -1.81
CA VAL A 236 -4.00 -1.11 -1.54
C VAL A 236 -3.28 0.19 -1.18
N TRP A 237 -2.46 0.13 -0.15
CA TRP A 237 -1.60 1.21 0.25
C TRP A 237 -0.22 0.68 0.67
N SER A 238 0.81 1.39 0.29
CA SER A 238 2.17 1.14 0.77
C SER A 238 2.79 2.42 1.26
N LYS A 239 3.58 2.33 2.32
CA LYS A 239 4.38 3.42 2.86
C LYS A 239 5.80 2.91 3.07
N SER A 240 6.81 3.69 2.69
CA SER A 240 8.22 3.30 2.84
C SER A 240 9.04 4.48 3.34
N ARG A 241 10.18 4.18 3.97
CA ARG A 241 11.09 5.17 4.55
C ARG A 241 12.51 5.02 3.97
N ILE A 242 13.13 6.14 3.64
CA ILE A 242 14.56 6.28 3.34
C ILE A 242 15.10 7.47 4.16
N GLY A 243 15.94 7.19 5.15
CA GLY A 243 16.42 8.21 6.08
C GLY A 243 15.24 8.97 6.71
N PRO A 244 15.23 10.31 6.64
CA PRO A 244 14.15 11.13 7.19
C PRO A 244 12.97 11.33 6.22
N VAL A 245 12.93 10.63 5.09
CA VAL A 245 11.88 10.78 4.08
C VAL A 245 10.95 9.57 4.09
N THR A 246 9.64 9.80 4.18
CA THR A 246 8.62 8.79 3.95
C THR A 246 7.93 9.01 2.61
N THR A 247 7.60 7.92 1.95
CA THR A 247 6.77 7.91 0.74
C THR A 247 5.53 7.07 0.99
N ALA A 248 4.40 7.43 0.40
CA ALA A 248 3.20 6.63 0.45
C ALA A 248 2.53 6.58 -0.92
N VAL A 249 2.04 5.41 -1.30
CA VAL A 249 1.29 5.18 -2.53
C VAL A 249 -0.01 4.49 -2.16
N SER A 250 -1.14 5.09 -2.52
CA SER A 250 -2.46 4.50 -2.34
C SER A 250 -3.14 4.27 -3.69
N VAL A 251 -3.86 3.15 -3.80
CA VAL A 251 -4.66 2.80 -4.98
C VAL A 251 -6.03 2.34 -4.53
N LYS A 252 -7.05 3.10 -4.88
CA LYS A 252 -8.45 2.77 -4.67
C LYS A 252 -9.00 2.14 -5.94
N GLY A 253 -9.45 0.90 -5.82
CA GLY A 253 -9.96 0.12 -6.93
C GLY A 253 -11.30 0.60 -7.47
N ALA A 254 -11.69 0.03 -8.59
CA ALA A 254 -12.94 0.29 -9.26
C ALA A 254 -13.44 -0.97 -9.97
N LYS A 255 -14.71 -0.99 -10.34
CA LYS A 255 -15.31 -2.09 -11.10
C LYS A 255 -14.41 -2.50 -12.29
N GLY A 256 -14.17 -3.79 -12.44
CA GLY A 256 -13.41 -4.35 -13.56
C GLY A 256 -11.89 -4.40 -13.36
N TYR A 257 -11.40 -4.03 -12.17
CA TYR A 257 -10.01 -4.22 -11.75
C TYR A 257 -9.91 -5.30 -10.67
N THR A 258 -8.89 -6.14 -10.80
CA THR A 258 -8.59 -7.19 -9.81
C THR A 258 -7.64 -6.66 -8.73
N ASN A 259 -7.55 -7.37 -7.61
CA ASN A 259 -6.54 -7.08 -6.58
C ASN A 259 -5.11 -7.09 -7.17
N THR A 260 -4.81 -8.05 -8.06
CA THR A 260 -3.50 -8.13 -8.75
C THR A 260 -3.21 -6.89 -9.59
N ASP A 261 -4.22 -6.32 -10.27
CA ASP A 261 -4.03 -5.06 -11.01
C ASP A 261 -3.64 -3.93 -10.08
N LEU A 262 -4.31 -3.80 -8.93
CA LEU A 262 -4.03 -2.75 -7.95
C LEU A 262 -2.67 -2.92 -7.29
N LEU A 263 -2.29 -4.16 -6.95
CA LEU A 263 -0.96 -4.48 -6.41
C LEU A 263 0.14 -4.08 -7.39
N ARG A 264 -0.02 -4.39 -8.69
CA ARG A 264 0.93 -4.00 -9.72
C ARG A 264 1.06 -2.49 -9.83
N ILE A 265 -0.07 -1.76 -9.86
CA ILE A 265 -0.08 -0.29 -9.94
C ILE A 265 0.60 0.31 -8.70
N ALA A 266 0.29 -0.19 -7.50
CA ALA A 266 0.89 0.30 -6.26
C ALA A 266 2.40 0.01 -6.19
N ALA A 267 2.82 -1.21 -6.54
CA ALA A 267 4.23 -1.60 -6.55
C ALA A 267 5.05 -0.78 -7.55
N GLU A 268 4.53 -0.53 -8.76
CA GLU A 268 5.17 0.32 -9.75
C GLU A 268 5.34 1.75 -9.24
N GLY A 269 4.29 2.34 -8.64
CA GLY A 269 4.37 3.67 -8.05
C GLY A 269 5.34 3.75 -6.88
N GLY A 270 5.30 2.75 -5.98
CA GLY A 270 6.21 2.65 -4.84
C GLY A 270 7.67 2.58 -5.25
N ALA A 271 8.02 1.71 -6.19
CA ALA A 271 9.38 1.58 -6.69
C ALA A 271 9.89 2.88 -7.34
N LYS A 272 9.05 3.52 -8.16
CA LYS A 272 9.43 4.76 -8.87
C LYS A 272 9.60 5.95 -7.93
N VAL A 273 8.71 6.12 -6.93
CA VAL A 273 8.85 7.23 -5.99
C VAL A 273 10.06 7.04 -5.08
N LEU A 274 10.33 5.82 -4.62
CA LEU A 274 11.53 5.51 -3.82
C LEU A 274 12.81 5.79 -4.60
N TYR A 275 12.91 5.34 -5.84
CA TYR A 275 14.04 5.61 -6.70
C TYR A 275 14.29 7.12 -6.87
N ARG A 276 13.24 7.94 -7.02
CA ARG A 276 13.38 9.40 -7.10
C ARG A 276 13.85 10.01 -5.77
N VAL A 277 13.38 9.48 -4.65
CA VAL A 277 13.89 9.92 -3.33
C VAL A 277 15.38 9.59 -3.19
N GLU A 278 15.81 8.40 -3.60
CA GLU A 278 17.25 8.06 -3.63
C GLU A 278 18.07 9.03 -4.47
N LEU A 279 17.59 9.40 -5.68
CA LEU A 279 18.28 10.36 -6.55
C LEU A 279 18.39 11.75 -5.91
N GLU A 280 17.40 12.19 -5.15
CA GLU A 280 17.44 13.49 -4.44
C GLU A 280 18.38 13.44 -3.21
N LEU A 281 18.57 12.27 -2.61
CA LEU A 281 19.39 12.06 -1.41
C LEU A 281 20.82 11.55 -1.71
N LYS A 282 21.15 11.32 -2.96
CA LYS A 282 22.44 10.78 -3.44
C LYS A 282 23.63 11.78 -3.50
#